data_58d63e0ce793ddd4e5e44412efbe2ff7
#
_entry.id   58d63e0ce793ddd4e5e44412efbe2ff7
#
_cell.length_a   1.000
_cell.length_b   1.000
_cell.length_c   1.000
_cell.angle_alpha   90.00
_cell.angle_beta   90.00
_cell.angle_gamma   90.00
#
_symmetry.space_group_name_H-M   'P 1'
#
loop_
_entity.id
_entity.type
_entity.pdbx_description
1 polymer ?
#
loop_
_entity_poly.entity_id
_entity_poly.type
_entity_poly.pdbx_seq_one_letter_code
_entity_poly.pdbx_strand_id
1 'polypeptide(L)'
;MMETRRIEKLRRDHPIDAFDCGQEDLNQWLRKHALQNQGAGAAQTYVGMVGEVVVGYYSLAVGQIEYNDAPERLRKGLARHPVPIMLLARLAVDKNWQKKGVGRALLRDAVLRTMQAADIAGIRALAVHAKDEQARRYYEQFDFVVSPADPLHLLVLLKDIRRRMGI
;
A
#
# COMPACT_ATOMS: atom_id res chain seq x y z
N MET A 1 -16.66 24.97 8.96
CA MET A 1 -15.20 24.92 8.77
C MET A 1 -14.81 23.54 8.27
N MET A 2 -14.07 23.48 7.17
CA MET A 2 -13.63 22.18 6.65
C MET A 2 -12.47 21.66 7.48
N GLU A 3 -12.58 20.41 7.92
CA GLU A 3 -11.49 19.75 8.61
C GLU A 3 -10.34 19.46 7.66
N THR A 4 -9.11 19.63 8.13
CA THR A 4 -7.92 19.35 7.35
C THR A 4 -7.76 17.85 7.10
N ARG A 5 -7.59 17.47 5.84
CA ARG A 5 -7.33 16.09 5.45
C ARG A 5 -5.86 15.96 5.10
N ARG A 6 -5.20 14.96 5.67
CA ARG A 6 -3.78 14.72 5.44
C ARG A 6 -3.45 13.24 5.58
N ILE A 7 -2.37 12.83 4.94
CA ILE A 7 -1.80 11.48 5.09
C ILE A 7 -0.35 11.68 5.51
N GLU A 8 0.01 11.14 6.67
CA GLU A 8 1.31 11.39 7.24
C GLU A 8 1.86 10.14 7.93
N LYS A 9 3.17 10.10 8.09
CA LYS A 9 3.84 8.97 8.73
C LYS A 9 3.35 8.82 10.18
N LEU A 10 3.13 7.58 10.61
CA LEU A 10 2.64 7.29 11.94
C LEU A 10 3.59 7.84 13.00
N ARG A 11 3.02 8.57 13.97
CA ARG A 11 3.72 9.07 15.15
C ARG A 11 3.06 8.52 16.40
N ARG A 12 3.80 8.55 17.49
CA ARG A 12 3.33 8.05 18.78
C ARG A 12 2.08 8.79 19.27
N ASP A 13 1.93 10.07 18.93
CA ASP A 13 0.80 10.89 19.38
C ASP A 13 -0.46 10.79 18.53
N HIS A 14 -0.45 10.00 17.46
CA HIS A 14 -1.67 9.79 16.67
C HIS A 14 -2.71 9.01 17.49
N PRO A 15 -4.00 9.44 17.45
CA PRO A 15 -5.06 8.78 18.22
C PRO A 15 -5.57 7.51 17.53
N ILE A 16 -4.79 6.44 17.60
CA ILE A 16 -5.08 5.19 16.90
C ILE A 16 -6.03 4.26 17.65
N ASP A 17 -6.30 4.52 18.92
CA ASP A 17 -7.08 3.58 19.75
C ASP A 17 -8.54 3.47 19.33
N ALA A 18 -9.10 4.53 18.77
CA ALA A 18 -10.50 4.56 18.33
C ALA A 18 -10.69 4.00 16.92
N PHE A 19 -9.61 3.72 16.19
CA PHE A 19 -9.70 3.22 14.82
C PHE A 19 -10.33 1.84 14.78
N ASP A 20 -11.34 1.69 13.91
CA ASP A 20 -12.04 0.41 13.72
C ASP A 20 -12.46 0.27 12.26
N CYS A 21 -11.77 -0.59 11.54
CA CYS A 21 -12.05 -0.86 10.13
C CYS A 21 -13.04 -2.01 9.92
N GLY A 22 -13.49 -2.65 11.02
CA GLY A 22 -14.37 -3.81 10.96
C GLY A 22 -13.63 -5.14 10.91
N GLN A 23 -12.29 -5.12 10.85
CA GLN A 23 -11.45 -6.31 10.89
C GLN A 23 -10.49 -6.19 12.06
N GLU A 24 -10.69 -7.01 13.08
CA GLU A 24 -9.96 -6.85 14.34
C GLU A 24 -8.46 -7.07 14.22
N ASP A 25 -8.03 -7.96 13.34
CA ASP A 25 -6.60 -8.19 13.10
C ASP A 25 -5.89 -6.93 12.57
N LEU A 26 -6.55 -6.18 11.67
CA LEU A 26 -6.00 -4.93 11.15
C LEU A 26 -6.04 -3.82 12.20
N ASN A 27 -7.10 -3.77 13.01
CA ASN A 27 -7.21 -2.82 14.10
C ASN A 27 -6.09 -3.04 15.12
N GLN A 28 -5.88 -4.29 15.52
CA GLN A 28 -4.86 -4.65 16.50
C GLN A 28 -3.44 -4.41 15.97
N TRP A 29 -3.22 -4.69 14.68
CA TRP A 29 -1.90 -4.45 14.12
C TRP A 29 -1.53 -2.96 14.22
N LEU A 30 -2.47 -2.08 13.90
CA LEU A 30 -2.22 -0.64 14.02
C LEU A 30 -1.92 -0.23 15.45
N ARG A 31 -2.72 -0.70 16.40
CA ARG A 31 -2.58 -0.33 17.81
C ARG A 31 -1.37 -0.93 18.49
N LYS A 32 -1.06 -2.20 18.17
CA LYS A 32 -0.07 -2.98 18.95
C LYS A 32 1.27 -3.16 18.26
N HIS A 33 1.31 -3.11 16.92
CA HIS A 33 2.51 -3.51 16.19
C HIS A 33 3.08 -2.46 15.24
N ALA A 34 2.27 -1.53 14.75
CA ALA A 34 2.69 -0.62 13.69
C ALA A 34 3.89 0.24 14.10
N LEU A 35 3.81 0.89 15.25
CA LEU A 35 4.87 1.79 15.70
C LEU A 35 6.16 1.04 16.02
N GLN A 36 6.04 -0.14 16.62
CA GLN A 36 7.18 -0.99 16.92
C GLN A 36 7.87 -1.48 15.65
N ASN A 37 7.08 -1.92 14.66
CA ASN A 37 7.61 -2.35 13.36
C ASN A 37 8.33 -1.21 12.65
N GLN A 38 7.77 -0.01 12.74
CA GLN A 38 8.37 1.18 12.12
C GLN A 38 9.71 1.52 12.79
N GLY A 39 9.76 1.47 14.12
CA GLY A 39 10.99 1.69 14.86
C GLY A 39 12.07 0.66 14.57
N ALA A 40 11.66 -0.57 14.28
CA ALA A 40 12.58 -1.66 13.93
C ALA A 40 12.98 -1.64 12.44
N GLY A 41 12.41 -0.74 11.63
CA GLY A 41 12.70 -0.67 10.22
C GLY A 41 12.04 -1.76 9.38
N ALA A 42 11.07 -2.49 9.94
CA ALA A 42 10.44 -3.61 9.25
C ALA A 42 9.33 -3.16 8.29
N ALA A 43 8.52 -2.18 8.70
CA ALA A 43 7.47 -1.62 7.87
C ALA A 43 7.23 -0.17 8.26
N GLN A 44 6.93 0.67 7.29
CA GLN A 44 6.59 2.07 7.53
C GLN A 44 5.09 2.22 7.38
N THR A 45 4.45 2.89 8.35
CA THR A 45 3.00 3.06 8.36
C THR A 45 2.64 4.53 8.19
N TYR A 46 1.60 4.77 7.40
CA TYR A 46 1.07 6.10 7.11
C TYR A 46 -0.40 6.12 7.47
N VAL A 47 -0.81 7.16 8.19
CA VAL A 47 -2.19 7.31 8.65
C VAL A 47 -2.89 8.43 7.90
N GLY A 48 -4.14 8.18 7.50
CA GLY A 48 -5.02 9.20 6.97
C GLY A 48 -5.75 9.88 8.12
N MET A 49 -5.69 11.21 8.14
CA MET A 49 -6.28 12.02 9.19
C MET A 49 -7.32 12.96 8.62
N VAL A 50 -8.44 13.09 9.31
CA VAL A 50 -9.39 14.18 9.09
C VAL A 50 -9.51 14.90 10.43
N GLY A 51 -8.96 16.12 10.50
CA GLY A 51 -8.80 16.77 11.80
C GLY A 51 -7.94 15.93 12.73
N GLU A 52 -8.47 15.56 13.88
CA GLU A 52 -7.79 14.72 14.86
C GLU A 52 -8.27 13.28 14.87
N VAL A 53 -8.92 12.85 13.78
CA VAL A 53 -9.46 11.48 13.67
C VAL A 53 -8.64 10.68 12.67
N VAL A 54 -8.19 9.47 13.07
CA VAL A 54 -7.56 8.52 12.15
C VAL A 54 -8.66 7.82 11.37
N VAL A 55 -8.70 8.06 10.06
CA VAL A 55 -9.75 7.50 9.19
C VAL A 55 -9.29 6.30 8.37
N GLY A 56 -7.98 6.05 8.34
CA GLY A 56 -7.43 4.90 7.63
C GLY A 56 -5.92 4.84 7.79
N TYR A 57 -5.34 3.74 7.33
CA TYR A 57 -3.89 3.61 7.31
C TYR A 57 -3.45 2.61 6.24
N TYR A 58 -2.19 2.69 5.89
CA TYR A 58 -1.54 1.66 5.09
C TYR A 58 -0.09 1.48 5.56
N SER A 59 0.49 0.33 5.21
CA SER A 59 1.88 0.02 5.56
C SER A 59 2.64 -0.44 4.33
N LEU A 60 3.88 0.03 4.22
CA LEU A 60 4.80 -0.35 3.15
C LEU A 60 5.98 -1.13 3.72
N ALA A 61 6.36 -2.18 3.03
CA ALA A 61 7.57 -2.95 3.32
C ALA A 61 8.28 -3.28 2.03
N VAL A 62 9.60 -3.44 2.09
CA VAL A 62 10.39 -3.86 0.92
C VAL A 62 10.24 -5.37 0.76
N GLY A 63 10.09 -5.83 -0.47
CA GLY A 63 9.98 -7.24 -0.77
C GLY A 63 10.58 -7.57 -2.12
N GLN A 64 10.35 -8.79 -2.55
CA GLN A 64 10.75 -9.25 -3.87
C GLN A 64 9.76 -10.26 -4.40
N ILE A 65 9.72 -10.39 -5.71
CA ILE A 65 8.95 -11.45 -6.38
C ILE A 65 9.90 -12.24 -7.23
N GLU A 66 9.73 -13.58 -7.24
CA GLU A 66 10.54 -14.45 -8.08
C GLU A 66 10.36 -14.10 -9.56
N TYR A 67 11.43 -14.18 -10.33
CA TYR A 67 11.40 -13.80 -11.74
C TYR A 67 10.26 -14.48 -12.50
N ASN A 68 10.08 -15.79 -12.29
CA ASN A 68 9.05 -16.56 -13.01
C ASN A 68 7.63 -16.25 -12.55
N ASP A 69 7.46 -15.67 -11.35
CA ASP A 69 6.16 -15.31 -10.81
C ASP A 69 5.76 -13.87 -11.17
N ALA A 70 6.70 -13.10 -11.69
CA ALA A 70 6.43 -11.71 -12.10
C ALA A 70 5.70 -11.69 -13.45
N PRO A 71 4.78 -10.73 -13.64
CA PRO A 71 4.18 -10.54 -14.96
C PRO A 71 5.26 -10.31 -16.01
N GLU A 72 5.03 -10.81 -17.23
CA GLU A 72 6.00 -10.71 -18.32
C GLU A 72 6.47 -9.26 -18.53
N ARG A 73 5.55 -8.30 -18.48
CA ARG A 73 5.89 -6.89 -18.67
C ARG A 73 6.83 -6.36 -17.59
N LEU A 74 6.76 -6.90 -16.37
CA LEU A 74 7.64 -6.48 -15.28
C LEU A 74 9.05 -7.04 -15.45
N ARG A 75 9.16 -8.28 -15.87
CA ARG A 75 10.47 -8.97 -15.99
C ARG A 75 11.19 -8.69 -17.30
N LYS A 76 10.52 -8.10 -18.28
CA LYS A 76 11.10 -7.83 -19.59
C LYS A 76 12.33 -6.93 -19.47
N GLY A 77 13.44 -7.38 -20.03
CA GLY A 77 14.70 -6.64 -19.99
C GLY A 77 15.50 -6.82 -18.71
N LEU A 78 15.02 -7.62 -17.77
CA LEU A 78 15.73 -7.90 -16.53
C LEU A 78 16.46 -9.23 -16.58
N ALA A 79 17.55 -9.33 -15.82
CA ALA A 79 18.22 -10.61 -15.60
C ALA A 79 17.32 -11.53 -14.77
N ARG A 80 17.58 -12.84 -14.83
CA ARG A 80 16.79 -13.83 -14.10
C ARG A 80 17.14 -13.87 -12.62
N HIS A 81 16.81 -12.80 -11.92
CA HIS A 81 16.96 -12.67 -10.48
C HIS A 81 15.62 -12.25 -9.88
N PRO A 82 15.41 -12.43 -8.58
CA PRO A 82 14.23 -11.90 -7.94
C PRO A 82 14.09 -10.40 -8.21
N VAL A 83 12.85 -9.95 -8.45
CA VAL A 83 12.57 -8.57 -8.83
C VAL A 83 12.21 -7.78 -7.55
N PRO A 84 12.93 -6.69 -7.26
CA PRO A 84 12.62 -5.89 -6.06
C PRO A 84 11.31 -5.14 -6.24
N ILE A 85 10.48 -5.21 -5.23
CA ILE A 85 9.17 -4.56 -5.20
C ILE A 85 8.96 -3.85 -3.87
N MET A 86 8.02 -2.91 -3.84
CA MET A 86 7.44 -2.40 -2.61
C MET A 86 6.17 -3.19 -2.35
N LEU A 87 6.00 -3.65 -1.11
CA LEU A 87 4.80 -4.40 -0.72
C LEU A 87 3.86 -3.46 0.04
N LEU A 88 2.63 -3.32 -0.47
CA LEU A 88 1.54 -2.73 0.29
C LEU A 88 1.02 -3.82 1.23
N ALA A 89 1.57 -3.85 2.42
CA ALA A 89 1.34 -4.93 3.36
C ALA A 89 -0.05 -4.88 3.98
N ARG A 90 -0.56 -3.66 4.21
CA ARG A 90 -1.88 -3.44 4.81
C ARG A 90 -2.49 -2.17 4.27
N LEU A 91 -3.81 -2.18 4.11
CA LEU A 91 -4.62 -1.02 3.74
C LEU A 91 -5.97 -1.17 4.41
N ALA A 92 -6.33 -0.22 5.27
CA ALA A 92 -7.57 -0.30 6.03
C ALA A 92 -8.21 1.07 6.18
N VAL A 93 -9.55 1.12 6.12
CA VAL A 93 -10.34 2.34 6.27
C VAL A 93 -11.33 2.14 7.40
N ASP A 94 -11.42 3.12 8.30
CA ASP A 94 -12.39 3.11 9.40
C ASP A 94 -13.80 2.90 8.84
N LYS A 95 -14.60 2.09 9.52
CA LYS A 95 -15.93 1.70 9.06
C LYS A 95 -16.86 2.89 8.82
N ASN A 96 -16.65 3.99 9.56
CA ASN A 96 -17.45 5.20 9.39
C ASN A 96 -16.99 6.07 8.22
N TRP A 97 -15.87 5.72 7.60
CA TRP A 97 -15.26 6.47 6.51
C TRP A 97 -15.14 5.68 5.21
N GLN A 98 -15.66 4.46 5.19
CA GLN A 98 -15.68 3.63 3.98
C GLN A 98 -16.63 4.23 2.94
N LYS A 99 -16.35 3.96 1.66
CA LYS A 99 -17.12 4.48 0.51
C LYS A 99 -17.11 6.00 0.38
N LYS A 100 -16.12 6.66 0.96
CA LYS A 100 -15.95 8.12 0.90
C LYS A 100 -14.64 8.54 0.24
N GLY A 101 -13.98 7.60 -0.47
CA GLY A 101 -12.75 7.89 -1.19
C GLY A 101 -11.47 7.83 -0.36
N VAL A 102 -11.53 7.45 0.90
CA VAL A 102 -10.35 7.37 1.77
C VAL A 102 -9.39 6.28 1.29
N GLY A 103 -9.91 5.10 0.97
CA GLY A 103 -9.08 3.99 0.47
C GLY A 103 -8.34 4.35 -0.82
N ARG A 104 -9.03 5.01 -1.74
CA ARG A 104 -8.42 5.50 -2.98
C ARG A 104 -7.30 6.50 -2.70
N ALA A 105 -7.52 7.43 -1.79
CA ALA A 105 -6.52 8.43 -1.42
C ALA A 105 -5.29 7.78 -0.77
N LEU A 106 -5.50 6.81 0.10
CA LEU A 106 -4.41 6.05 0.72
C LEU A 106 -3.62 5.26 -0.32
N LEU A 107 -4.30 4.60 -1.23
CA LEU A 107 -3.64 3.83 -2.29
C LEU A 107 -2.82 4.75 -3.20
N ARG A 108 -3.37 5.91 -3.57
CA ARG A 108 -2.64 6.89 -4.36
C ARG A 108 -1.38 7.37 -3.64
N ASP A 109 -1.51 7.65 -2.35
CA ASP A 109 -0.37 8.07 -1.54
C ASP A 109 0.71 6.98 -1.49
N ALA A 110 0.30 5.73 -1.33
CA ALA A 110 1.22 4.58 -1.32
C ALA A 110 1.99 4.47 -2.65
N VAL A 111 1.31 4.66 -3.76
CA VAL A 111 1.93 4.64 -5.09
C VAL A 111 2.94 5.77 -5.22
N LEU A 112 2.57 6.98 -4.82
CA LEU A 112 3.47 8.14 -4.91
C LEU A 112 4.72 7.97 -4.05
N ARG A 113 4.57 7.46 -2.83
CA ARG A 113 5.71 7.20 -1.95
C ARG A 113 6.60 6.09 -2.49
N THR A 114 6.00 5.07 -3.11
CA THR A 114 6.76 4.00 -3.76
C THR A 114 7.58 4.56 -4.92
N MET A 115 7.02 5.47 -5.70
CA MET A 115 7.76 6.13 -6.79
C MET A 115 8.93 6.96 -6.25
N GLN A 116 8.76 7.66 -5.13
CA GLN A 116 9.84 8.40 -4.48
C GLN A 116 10.96 7.46 -4.03
N ALA A 117 10.59 6.33 -3.42
CA ALA A 117 11.56 5.32 -3.00
C ALA A 117 12.29 4.71 -4.20
N ALA A 118 11.61 4.54 -5.32
CA ALA A 118 12.19 3.97 -6.53
C ALA A 118 13.23 4.91 -7.18
N ASP A 119 13.18 6.20 -6.90
CA ASP A 119 14.21 7.14 -7.36
C ASP A 119 15.51 6.99 -6.58
N ILE A 120 15.45 6.34 -5.42
CA ILE A 120 16.61 6.13 -4.55
C ILE A 120 17.14 4.70 -4.66
N ALA A 121 16.24 3.74 -4.75
CA ALA A 121 16.57 2.31 -4.78
C ALA A 121 15.82 1.63 -5.93
N GLY A 122 16.31 0.48 -6.37
CA GLY A 122 15.76 -0.20 -7.53
C GLY A 122 14.49 -0.95 -7.24
N ILE A 123 13.37 -0.25 -7.22
CA ILE A 123 12.03 -0.82 -7.01
C ILE A 123 11.28 -0.72 -8.34
N ARG A 124 10.65 -1.83 -8.77
CA ARG A 124 10.02 -1.94 -10.08
C ARG A 124 8.51 -1.79 -10.04
N ALA A 125 7.88 -2.16 -8.93
CA ALA A 125 6.44 -2.23 -8.82
C ALA A 125 5.98 -2.08 -7.37
N LEU A 126 4.72 -1.72 -7.19
CA LEU A 126 4.02 -1.85 -5.92
C LEU A 126 3.19 -3.13 -6.00
N ALA A 127 3.33 -4.00 -5.02
CA ALA A 127 2.62 -5.28 -4.99
C ALA A 127 1.68 -5.33 -3.80
N VAL A 128 0.61 -6.13 -3.93
CA VAL A 128 -0.35 -6.36 -2.86
C VAL A 128 -0.82 -7.81 -2.92
N HIS A 129 -1.07 -8.41 -1.75
CA HIS A 129 -1.75 -9.68 -1.65
C HIS A 129 -3.20 -9.40 -1.29
N ALA A 130 -4.13 -9.65 -2.22
CA ALA A 130 -5.55 -9.48 -1.97
C ALA A 130 -6.03 -10.64 -1.10
N LYS A 131 -6.87 -10.35 -0.10
CA LYS A 131 -7.35 -11.38 0.80
C LYS A 131 -8.41 -12.28 0.15
N ASP A 132 -9.10 -11.78 -0.89
CA ASP A 132 -10.17 -12.50 -1.58
C ASP A 132 -10.42 -11.88 -2.95
N GLU A 133 -11.39 -12.46 -3.68
CA GLU A 133 -11.79 -12.00 -5.01
C GLU A 133 -12.31 -10.57 -5.02
N GLN A 134 -13.03 -10.17 -3.97
CA GLN A 134 -13.57 -8.81 -3.88
C GLN A 134 -12.43 -7.79 -3.78
N ALA A 135 -11.43 -8.06 -2.96
CA ALA A 135 -10.26 -7.23 -2.84
C ALA A 135 -9.46 -7.20 -4.16
N ARG A 136 -9.34 -8.34 -4.85
CA ARG A 136 -8.69 -8.41 -6.15
C ARG A 136 -9.35 -7.45 -7.14
N ARG A 137 -10.67 -7.49 -7.24
CA ARG A 137 -11.41 -6.60 -8.14
C ARG A 137 -11.20 -5.14 -7.77
N TYR A 138 -11.13 -4.84 -6.49
CA TYR A 138 -10.85 -3.48 -6.03
C TYR A 138 -9.51 -2.97 -6.56
N TYR A 139 -8.45 -3.77 -6.43
CA TYR A 139 -7.13 -3.36 -6.92
C TYR A 139 -7.06 -3.32 -8.45
N GLU A 140 -7.78 -4.20 -9.13
CA GLU A 140 -7.78 -4.19 -10.60
C GLU A 140 -8.37 -2.89 -11.17
N GLN A 141 -9.25 -2.21 -10.44
CA GLN A 141 -9.76 -0.90 -10.85
C GLN A 141 -8.64 0.15 -10.95
N PHE A 142 -7.55 -0.05 -10.25
CA PHE A 142 -6.42 0.88 -10.24
C PHE A 142 -5.24 0.36 -11.05
N ASP A 143 -5.54 -0.52 -12.01
CA ASP A 143 -4.56 -1.04 -12.98
C ASP A 143 -3.52 -2.00 -12.40
N PHE A 144 -3.78 -2.55 -11.24
CA PHE A 144 -3.02 -3.68 -10.76
C PHE A 144 -3.30 -4.90 -11.63
N VAL A 145 -2.25 -5.64 -11.95
CA VAL A 145 -2.35 -6.86 -12.75
C VAL A 145 -1.95 -8.06 -11.90
N VAL A 146 -2.58 -9.20 -12.17
CA VAL A 146 -2.31 -10.40 -11.38
C VAL A 146 -0.97 -11.04 -11.75
N SER A 147 -0.35 -11.68 -10.78
CA SER A 147 0.81 -12.54 -11.01
C SER A 147 0.35 -13.78 -11.76
N PRO A 148 1.15 -14.28 -12.71
CA PRO A 148 0.83 -15.55 -13.40
C PRO A 148 0.80 -16.74 -12.46
N ALA A 149 1.44 -16.65 -11.29
CA ALA A 149 1.52 -17.76 -10.33
C ALA A 149 0.42 -17.73 -9.28
N ASP A 150 -0.18 -16.56 -9.02
CA ASP A 150 -1.16 -16.40 -7.93
C ASP A 150 -2.16 -15.29 -8.29
N PRO A 151 -3.45 -15.64 -8.49
CA PRO A 151 -4.46 -14.64 -8.89
C PRO A 151 -4.79 -13.61 -7.80
N LEU A 152 -4.37 -13.85 -6.55
CA LEU A 152 -4.55 -12.88 -5.47
C LEU A 152 -3.32 -12.04 -5.20
N HIS A 153 -2.23 -12.27 -5.92
CA HIS A 153 -1.03 -11.44 -5.86
C HIS A 153 -1.04 -10.50 -7.06
N LEU A 154 -1.17 -9.20 -6.79
CA LEU A 154 -1.29 -8.19 -7.85
C LEU A 154 -0.15 -7.19 -7.76
N LEU A 155 0.23 -6.65 -8.92
CA LEU A 155 1.30 -5.67 -9.00
C LEU A 155 0.89 -4.54 -9.93
N VAL A 156 1.30 -3.32 -9.61
CA VAL A 156 1.21 -2.20 -10.53
C VAL A 156 2.64 -1.75 -10.87
N LEU A 157 2.92 -1.67 -12.17
CA LEU A 157 4.25 -1.33 -12.65
C LEU A 157 4.46 0.18 -12.57
N LEU A 158 5.58 0.59 -11.96
CA LEU A 158 5.86 2.01 -11.81
C LEU A 158 6.06 2.71 -13.16
N LYS A 159 6.61 2.01 -14.15
CA LYS A 159 6.76 2.56 -15.50
C LYS A 159 5.42 2.95 -16.14
N ASP A 160 4.36 2.19 -15.85
CA ASP A 160 3.03 2.50 -16.38
C ASP A 160 2.45 3.74 -15.70
N ILE A 161 2.67 3.87 -14.40
CA ILE A 161 2.21 5.03 -13.65
C ILE A 161 2.92 6.30 -14.13
N ARG A 162 4.24 6.23 -14.31
CA ARG A 162 5.01 7.36 -14.82
C ARG A 162 4.51 7.81 -16.19
N ARG A 163 4.22 6.84 -17.07
CA ARG A 163 3.69 7.14 -18.40
C ARG A 163 2.38 7.91 -18.33
N ARG A 164 1.46 7.48 -17.45
CA ARG A 164 0.16 8.14 -17.27
C ARG A 164 0.30 9.54 -16.69
N MET A 165 1.26 9.73 -15.80
CA MET A 165 1.48 11.02 -15.16
C MET A 165 2.35 11.96 -16.01
N GLY A 166 2.91 11.47 -17.10
CA GLY A 166 3.77 12.27 -17.97
C GLY A 166 5.15 12.55 -17.41
N ILE A 167 5.64 11.66 -16.57
CA ILE A 167 6.96 11.83 -15.94
C ILE A 167 7.91 10.67 -16.23
#